data_1bf7aa115ec6eb1416db90db13ea1e78
#
_entry.id   1bf7aa115ec6eb1416db90db13ea1e78
#
_cell.length_a   1.000
_cell.length_b   1.000
_cell.length_c   1.000
_cell.angle_alpha   90.00
_cell.angle_beta   90.00
_cell.angle_gamma   90.00
#
_symmetry.space_group_name_H-M   'P 1'
#
loop_
_entity.id
_entity.type
_entity.pdbx_description
1 polymer ?
#
loop_
_entity_poly.entity_id
_entity_poly.type
_entity_poly.pdbx_seq_one_letter_code
_entity_poly.pdbx_strand_id
1 'polypeptide(L)'
;MIDINPDLTTKQKRAFKYLLDDSTTEVLYGGAAGGGKSFLLCCYAIITCLQYPGVRGLIGRSKLDALKKTTFRTFLDVCSQWNIKAGEHYNYNAQSNIITFYNGSEIILKDLFLYPSDSNFDSLGSLELTFACIDEANQITEKAKNVLSSRLRYRLDEYNLIPKLYMSCNPAKGWVYNIYKQDRDNTLPNHTKFIQALVSDNKHISKHYEEQLQKLDEISKARLLRGDWEYDDSNDTLIEYDAIINMFSNIVDTGEKYITADIARYGKDKTCILFWNGLQVSKIIVLDRSSMVDVANKIKEIQQREGVRLSNIIVDEDGVGGGAKDILRCKGFVNNSKAVRGENYQNLKTQCYYKLADLINKGRIGVSTNDIKFKELLIQELEMVKRTNIDKDSKLSILSKDKVKDLIGRSPDYSDALMMRMYYELGMSTGKYSVI
;
A
#
# COMPACT_ATOMS: atom_id res chain seq x y z
N MET A 1 -29.65 29.79 6.98
CA MET A 1 -28.42 29.75 6.16
C MET A 1 -27.31 29.22 7.06
N ILE A 2 -26.65 28.15 6.67
CA ILE A 2 -25.54 27.57 7.47
C ILE A 2 -24.34 28.50 7.24
N ASP A 3 -23.83 29.10 8.32
CA ASP A 3 -22.60 29.92 8.22
C ASP A 3 -21.40 29.01 8.26
N ILE A 4 -20.74 28.83 7.09
CA ILE A 4 -19.60 27.95 6.90
C ILE A 4 -18.35 28.81 6.79
N ASN A 5 -17.58 28.86 7.86
CA ASN A 5 -16.28 29.52 7.88
C ASN A 5 -15.20 28.54 8.35
N PRO A 6 -14.61 27.75 7.45
CA PRO A 6 -13.58 26.78 7.83
C PRO A 6 -12.31 27.51 8.27
N ASP A 7 -11.81 27.17 9.49
CA ASP A 7 -10.49 27.64 9.96
C ASP A 7 -9.37 26.87 9.23
N LEU A 8 -9.11 27.28 7.99
CA LEU A 8 -8.11 26.68 7.13
C LEU A 8 -6.72 27.27 7.38
N THR A 9 -5.70 26.40 7.33
CA THR A 9 -4.29 26.83 7.31
C THR A 9 -3.95 27.55 6.01
N THR A 10 -2.82 28.24 5.96
CA THR A 10 -2.38 28.98 4.76
C THR A 10 -2.27 28.07 3.53
N LYS A 11 -1.74 26.84 3.71
CA LYS A 11 -1.61 25.85 2.62
C LYS A 11 -3.00 25.35 2.17
N GLN A 12 -3.91 25.08 3.11
CA GLN A 12 -5.29 24.71 2.80
C GLN A 12 -6.03 25.81 2.05
N LYS A 13 -5.89 27.08 2.47
CA LYS A 13 -6.49 28.23 1.75
C LYS A 13 -5.98 28.32 0.33
N ARG A 14 -4.68 28.08 0.11
CA ARG A 14 -4.11 28.05 -1.24
C ARG A 14 -4.71 26.92 -2.09
N ALA A 15 -4.81 25.71 -1.54
CA ALA A 15 -5.41 24.56 -2.23
C ALA A 15 -6.89 24.81 -2.52
N PHE A 16 -7.62 25.35 -1.56
CA PHE A 16 -9.03 25.66 -1.70
C PHE A 16 -9.29 26.70 -2.82
N LYS A 17 -8.39 27.70 -2.96
CA LYS A 17 -8.46 28.68 -4.05
C LYS A 17 -8.36 27.97 -5.42
N TYR A 18 -7.49 27.00 -5.59
CA TYR A 18 -7.38 26.22 -6.83
C TYR A 18 -8.60 25.32 -7.08
N LEU A 19 -9.25 24.84 -6.03
CA LEU A 19 -10.48 24.06 -6.15
C LEU A 19 -11.69 24.92 -6.55
N LEU A 20 -11.62 26.24 -6.36
CA LEU A 20 -12.68 27.19 -6.69
C LEU A 20 -12.41 28.02 -7.95
N ASP A 21 -11.20 27.94 -8.53
CA ASP A 21 -10.88 28.68 -9.76
C ASP A 21 -11.51 28.01 -11.00
N ASP A 22 -11.41 28.68 -12.16
CA ASP A 22 -11.96 28.26 -13.44
C ASP A 22 -10.92 27.66 -14.40
N SER A 23 -9.71 27.34 -13.90
CA SER A 23 -8.59 26.87 -14.73
C SER A 23 -7.93 25.60 -14.22
N THR A 24 -7.97 25.33 -12.91
CA THR A 24 -7.35 24.16 -12.30
C THR A 24 -8.33 22.98 -12.23
N THR A 25 -8.04 21.87 -12.88
CA THR A 25 -8.87 20.67 -12.86
C THR A 25 -8.38 19.61 -11.86
N GLU A 26 -7.10 19.60 -11.53
CA GLU A 26 -6.50 18.63 -10.65
C GLU A 26 -5.67 19.30 -9.55
N VAL A 27 -5.89 18.92 -8.31
CA VAL A 27 -5.12 19.39 -7.15
C VAL A 27 -4.61 18.21 -6.35
N LEU A 28 -3.28 18.04 -6.28
CA LEU A 28 -2.63 17.12 -5.35
C LEU A 28 -2.15 17.87 -4.11
N TYR A 29 -2.83 17.63 -2.99
CA TYR A 29 -2.44 18.14 -1.68
C TYR A 29 -1.67 17.06 -0.94
N GLY A 30 -0.34 17.02 -1.16
CA GLY A 30 0.55 15.96 -0.71
C GLY A 30 1.52 16.42 0.37
N GLY A 31 2.03 15.51 1.19
CA GLY A 31 3.04 15.84 2.19
C GLY A 31 2.89 15.08 3.50
N ALA A 32 3.49 15.63 4.57
CA ALA A 32 3.58 15.00 5.88
C ALA A 32 2.21 14.56 6.45
N ALA A 33 2.21 13.60 7.36
CA ALA A 33 1.03 13.21 8.11
C ALA A 33 0.54 14.37 8.98
N GLY A 34 -0.75 14.46 9.22
CA GLY A 34 -1.29 15.55 10.05
C GLY A 34 -1.40 16.91 9.37
N GLY A 35 -1.04 17.06 8.08
CA GLY A 35 -1.13 18.31 7.32
C GLY A 35 -2.57 18.77 7.00
N GLY A 36 -3.62 18.16 7.60
CA GLY A 36 -5.02 18.54 7.40
C GLY A 36 -5.59 18.19 6.02
N LYS A 37 -5.01 17.19 5.34
CA LYS A 37 -5.36 16.79 3.96
C LYS A 37 -6.81 16.31 3.83
N SER A 38 -7.21 15.30 4.62
CA SER A 38 -8.56 14.72 4.60
C SER A 38 -9.59 15.71 5.14
N PHE A 39 -9.21 16.62 6.06
CA PHE A 39 -10.09 17.70 6.52
C PHE A 39 -10.46 18.63 5.36
N LEU A 40 -9.48 19.11 4.59
CA LEU A 40 -9.73 19.98 3.44
C LEU A 40 -10.58 19.29 2.37
N LEU A 41 -10.33 17.99 2.13
CA LEU A 41 -11.13 17.14 1.24
C LEU A 41 -12.61 17.20 1.63
N CYS A 42 -12.89 16.93 2.91
CA CYS A 42 -14.26 16.92 3.42
C CYS A 42 -14.91 18.31 3.37
N CYS A 43 -14.16 19.36 3.72
CA CYS A 43 -14.63 20.74 3.61
C CYS A 43 -15.07 21.09 2.18
N TYR A 44 -14.20 20.77 1.20
CA TYR A 44 -14.51 21.05 -0.20
C TYR A 44 -15.76 20.29 -0.67
N ALA A 45 -15.84 18.98 -0.37
CA ALA A 45 -16.98 18.16 -0.78
C ALA A 45 -18.30 18.65 -0.18
N ILE A 46 -18.32 19.00 1.11
CA ILE A 46 -19.54 19.52 1.81
C ILE A 46 -19.95 20.87 1.23
N ILE A 47 -19.00 21.81 1.10
CA ILE A 47 -19.31 23.17 0.59
C ILE A 47 -19.86 23.08 -0.84
N THR A 48 -19.25 22.29 -1.71
CA THR A 48 -19.73 22.12 -3.08
C THR A 48 -21.13 21.55 -3.13
N CYS A 49 -21.44 20.54 -2.33
CA CYS A 49 -22.79 19.97 -2.26
C CYS A 49 -23.82 20.94 -1.72
N LEU A 50 -23.48 21.77 -0.75
CA LEU A 50 -24.41 22.76 -0.18
C LEU A 50 -24.64 23.96 -1.10
N GLN A 51 -23.61 24.36 -1.85
CA GLN A 51 -23.65 25.52 -2.74
C GLN A 51 -24.40 25.24 -4.05
N TYR A 52 -24.27 24.01 -4.60
CA TYR A 52 -24.80 23.66 -5.91
C TYR A 52 -25.85 22.55 -5.76
N PRO A 53 -27.17 22.83 -5.81
CA PRO A 53 -28.20 21.81 -5.64
C PRO A 53 -28.14 20.69 -6.68
N GLY A 54 -28.30 19.44 -6.25
CA GLY A 54 -28.38 18.28 -7.11
C GLY A 54 -27.07 17.86 -7.77
N VAL A 55 -25.90 18.43 -7.37
CA VAL A 55 -24.60 17.96 -7.87
C VAL A 55 -24.25 16.60 -7.27
N ARG A 56 -23.37 15.86 -7.94
CA ARG A 56 -22.94 14.54 -7.51
C ARG A 56 -21.43 14.49 -7.37
N GLY A 57 -20.96 14.30 -6.14
CA GLY A 57 -19.56 14.11 -5.80
C GLY A 57 -19.20 12.64 -5.54
N LEU A 58 -17.91 12.34 -5.55
CA LEU A 58 -17.38 11.06 -5.08
C LEU A 58 -16.25 11.32 -4.09
N ILE A 59 -16.25 10.60 -2.97
CA ILE A 59 -15.10 10.47 -2.10
C ILE A 59 -14.61 9.03 -2.20
N GLY A 60 -13.39 8.85 -2.67
CA GLY A 60 -12.78 7.56 -2.92
C GLY A 60 -11.50 7.32 -2.13
N ARG A 61 -11.24 6.05 -1.83
CA ARG A 61 -10.00 5.54 -1.29
C ARG A 61 -9.77 4.13 -1.80
N SER A 62 -8.56 3.57 -1.69
CA SER A 62 -8.26 2.21 -2.13
C SER A 62 -9.30 1.19 -1.61
N LYS A 63 -9.65 1.22 -0.32
CA LYS A 63 -10.64 0.31 0.28
C LYS A 63 -11.77 1.09 0.95
N LEU A 64 -13.02 0.67 0.67
CA LEU A 64 -14.21 1.29 1.24
C LEU A 64 -14.26 1.19 2.77
N ASP A 65 -13.82 0.07 3.35
CA ASP A 65 -13.77 -0.10 4.80
C ASP A 65 -12.79 0.88 5.46
N ALA A 66 -11.61 1.08 4.85
CA ALA A 66 -10.66 2.08 5.31
C ALA A 66 -11.22 3.50 5.18
N LEU A 67 -11.88 3.82 4.07
CA LEU A 67 -12.55 5.10 3.86
C LEU A 67 -13.58 5.39 4.95
N LYS A 68 -14.43 4.41 5.29
CA LYS A 68 -15.45 4.54 6.35
C LYS A 68 -14.83 4.76 7.73
N LYS A 69 -13.73 4.09 8.02
CA LYS A 69 -13.05 4.17 9.33
C LYS A 69 -12.23 5.46 9.52
N THR A 70 -11.91 6.17 8.47
CA THR A 70 -11.02 7.35 8.50
C THR A 70 -11.69 8.58 7.88
N THR A 71 -11.67 8.72 6.56
CA THR A 71 -12.13 9.91 5.82
C THR A 71 -13.60 10.23 6.09
N PHE A 72 -14.46 9.21 6.16
CA PHE A 72 -15.87 9.43 6.49
C PHE A 72 -16.07 9.90 7.95
N ARG A 73 -15.23 9.46 8.89
CA ARG A 73 -15.24 10.02 10.26
C ARG A 73 -14.87 11.49 10.25
N THR A 74 -13.82 11.86 9.50
CA THR A 74 -13.46 13.27 9.31
C THR A 74 -14.62 14.08 8.69
N PHE A 75 -15.35 13.50 7.74
CA PHE A 75 -16.56 14.12 7.20
C PHE A 75 -17.61 14.40 8.29
N LEU A 76 -17.87 13.43 9.16
CA LEU A 76 -18.80 13.59 10.28
C LEU A 76 -18.33 14.66 11.29
N ASP A 77 -17.01 14.70 11.56
CA ASP A 77 -16.41 15.70 12.44
C ASP A 77 -16.57 17.12 11.86
N VAL A 78 -16.34 17.30 10.56
CA VAL A 78 -16.55 18.57 9.87
C VAL A 78 -18.04 18.97 9.91
N CYS A 79 -18.95 18.03 9.63
CA CYS A 79 -20.38 18.29 9.76
C CYS A 79 -20.76 18.74 11.18
N SER A 80 -20.23 18.07 12.20
CA SER A 80 -20.46 18.44 13.61
C SER A 80 -19.94 19.84 13.92
N GLN A 81 -18.72 20.19 13.48
CA GLN A 81 -18.14 21.52 13.69
C GLN A 81 -18.95 22.64 13.04
N TRP A 82 -19.61 22.37 11.92
CA TRP A 82 -20.43 23.34 11.19
C TRP A 82 -21.93 23.24 11.50
N ASN A 83 -22.27 22.47 12.53
CA ASN A 83 -23.67 22.24 12.94
C ASN A 83 -24.57 21.70 11.80
N ILE A 84 -23.96 20.90 10.89
CA ILE A 84 -24.66 20.19 9.81
C ILE A 84 -25.11 18.84 10.36
N LYS A 85 -26.43 18.65 10.54
CA LYS A 85 -26.98 17.49 11.27
C LYS A 85 -27.53 16.44 10.32
N ALA A 86 -27.29 15.19 10.64
CA ALA A 86 -27.93 14.07 9.99
C ALA A 86 -29.43 14.07 10.27
N GLY A 87 -30.26 13.72 9.28
CA GLY A 87 -31.72 13.75 9.35
C GLY A 87 -32.34 15.14 9.10
N GLU A 88 -31.54 16.22 9.19
CA GLU A 88 -32.00 17.60 8.94
C GLU A 88 -31.36 18.18 7.65
N HIS A 89 -30.03 18.06 7.53
CA HIS A 89 -29.28 18.63 6.42
C HIS A 89 -28.78 17.60 5.42
N TYR A 90 -28.56 16.37 5.87
CA TYR A 90 -28.18 15.23 5.03
C TYR A 90 -28.64 13.91 5.62
N ASN A 91 -28.71 12.86 4.79
CA ASN A 91 -28.93 11.48 5.19
C ASN A 91 -27.80 10.60 4.63
N TYR A 92 -27.37 9.61 5.40
CA TYR A 92 -26.40 8.62 4.95
C TYR A 92 -27.06 7.24 4.82
N ASN A 93 -27.07 6.68 3.63
CA ASN A 93 -27.50 5.33 3.37
C ASN A 93 -26.29 4.40 3.41
N ALA A 94 -26.18 3.58 4.46
CA ALA A 94 -25.06 2.68 4.67
C ALA A 94 -25.05 1.48 3.69
N GLN A 95 -26.17 1.14 3.06
CA GLN A 95 -26.26 0.06 2.09
C GLN A 95 -25.74 0.48 0.71
N SER A 96 -26.15 1.66 0.24
CA SER A 96 -25.67 2.23 -1.03
C SER A 96 -24.36 3.01 -0.90
N ASN A 97 -23.95 3.36 0.33
CA ASN A 97 -22.81 4.21 0.63
C ASN A 97 -22.94 5.63 0.03
N ILE A 98 -24.15 6.17 0.02
CA ILE A 98 -24.46 7.51 -0.50
C ILE A 98 -24.88 8.42 0.64
N ILE A 99 -24.30 9.63 0.65
CA ILE A 99 -24.72 10.76 1.47
C ILE A 99 -25.56 11.65 0.57
N THR A 100 -26.83 11.87 0.93
CA THR A 100 -27.75 12.74 0.18
C THR A 100 -28.07 13.97 1.02
N PHE A 101 -27.78 15.15 0.50
CA PHE A 101 -28.09 16.43 1.14
C PHE A 101 -29.55 16.86 0.85
N TYR A 102 -30.10 17.73 1.70
CA TYR A 102 -31.49 18.23 1.61
C TYR A 102 -31.80 18.90 0.27
N ASN A 103 -30.80 19.45 -0.42
CA ASN A 103 -30.95 20.10 -1.73
C ASN A 103 -30.80 19.11 -2.92
N GLY A 104 -30.77 17.80 -2.65
CA GLY A 104 -30.66 16.75 -3.65
C GLY A 104 -29.24 16.47 -4.13
N SER A 105 -28.23 17.15 -3.58
CA SER A 105 -26.82 16.82 -3.89
C SER A 105 -26.41 15.52 -3.23
N GLU A 106 -25.46 14.81 -3.82
CA GLU A 106 -25.03 13.50 -3.36
C GLU A 106 -23.50 13.40 -3.25
N ILE A 107 -23.02 12.64 -2.27
CA ILE A 107 -21.64 12.16 -2.22
C ILE A 107 -21.64 10.65 -2.17
N ILE A 108 -21.02 10.02 -3.16
CA ILE A 108 -20.83 8.56 -3.25
C ILE A 108 -19.52 8.21 -2.55
N LEU A 109 -19.56 7.31 -1.57
CA LEU A 109 -18.37 6.73 -0.95
C LEU A 109 -17.99 5.46 -1.71
N LYS A 110 -16.79 5.42 -2.33
CA LYS A 110 -16.42 4.36 -3.25
C LYS A 110 -15.00 3.87 -3.02
N ASP A 111 -14.79 2.56 -3.10
CA ASP A 111 -13.47 1.97 -3.24
C ASP A 111 -12.93 2.14 -4.66
N LEU A 112 -11.62 2.40 -4.74
CA LEU A 112 -10.89 2.62 -5.99
C LEU A 112 -9.77 1.59 -6.19
N PHE A 113 -9.90 0.45 -5.51
CA PHE A 113 -8.93 -0.63 -5.60
C PHE A 113 -9.04 -1.36 -6.94
N LEU A 114 -7.89 -1.77 -7.48
CA LEU A 114 -7.83 -2.61 -8.68
C LEU A 114 -8.18 -4.05 -8.30
N TYR A 115 -9.43 -4.45 -8.55
CA TYR A 115 -9.84 -5.83 -8.38
C TYR A 115 -9.52 -6.65 -9.65
N PRO A 116 -9.07 -7.91 -9.54
CA PRO A 116 -8.88 -8.78 -10.70
C PRO A 116 -10.15 -8.93 -11.54
N SER A 117 -11.33 -8.93 -10.91
CA SER A 117 -12.64 -9.00 -11.55
C SER A 117 -13.09 -7.73 -12.27
N ASP A 118 -12.44 -6.59 -12.00
CA ASP A 118 -12.74 -5.27 -12.59
C ASP A 118 -11.44 -4.54 -12.95
N SER A 119 -10.60 -5.17 -13.74
CA SER A 119 -9.27 -4.67 -14.14
C SER A 119 -9.33 -3.40 -15.00
N ASN A 120 -10.50 -3.07 -15.55
CA ASN A 120 -10.74 -1.88 -16.34
C ASN A 120 -11.45 -0.77 -15.58
N PHE A 121 -11.86 -0.99 -14.33
CA PHE A 121 -12.67 -0.07 -13.54
C PHE A 121 -14.04 0.22 -14.21
N ASP A 122 -14.68 -0.82 -14.79
CA ASP A 122 -15.97 -0.68 -15.44
C ASP A 122 -17.04 -0.21 -14.44
N SER A 123 -16.89 -0.59 -13.17
CA SER A 123 -17.76 -0.10 -12.07
C SER A 123 -17.69 1.41 -11.84
N LEU A 124 -16.59 2.08 -12.24
CA LEU A 124 -16.47 3.54 -12.26
C LEU A 124 -16.96 4.13 -13.58
N GLY A 125 -16.89 3.35 -14.66
CA GLY A 125 -17.19 3.78 -16.02
C GLY A 125 -18.62 4.28 -16.23
N SER A 126 -19.57 3.80 -15.44
CA SER A 126 -20.99 4.18 -15.47
C SER A 126 -21.36 5.42 -14.66
N LEU A 127 -20.42 5.98 -13.87
CA LEU A 127 -20.70 7.12 -13.02
C LEU A 127 -20.73 8.44 -13.82
N GLU A 128 -21.54 9.36 -13.35
CA GLU A 128 -21.58 10.75 -13.79
C GLU A 128 -21.44 11.66 -12.57
N LEU A 129 -20.35 12.41 -12.53
CA LEU A 129 -19.93 13.17 -11.36
C LEU A 129 -19.67 14.64 -11.72
N THR A 130 -19.88 15.54 -10.76
CA THR A 130 -19.50 16.95 -10.85
C THR A 130 -18.07 17.14 -10.37
N PHE A 131 -17.70 16.45 -9.29
CA PHE A 131 -16.35 16.48 -8.72
C PHE A 131 -16.00 15.14 -8.10
N ALA A 132 -14.70 14.92 -7.88
CA ALA A 132 -14.23 13.77 -7.12
C ALA A 132 -13.07 14.14 -6.17
N CYS A 133 -13.01 13.41 -5.07
CA CYS A 133 -11.98 13.52 -4.05
C CYS A 133 -11.38 12.15 -3.79
N ILE A 134 -10.07 12.01 -3.92
CA ILE A 134 -9.33 10.77 -3.64
C ILE A 134 -8.48 10.97 -2.40
N ASP A 135 -8.76 10.24 -1.33
CA ASP A 135 -7.91 10.21 -0.15
C ASP A 135 -6.90 9.06 -0.24
N GLU A 136 -5.65 9.31 0.16
CA GLU A 136 -4.51 8.38 0.00
C GLU A 136 -4.33 7.93 -1.46
N ALA A 137 -4.21 8.89 -2.37
CA ALA A 137 -4.10 8.65 -3.82
C ALA A 137 -2.93 7.74 -4.22
N ASN A 138 -1.87 7.68 -3.42
CA ASN A 138 -0.76 6.75 -3.60
C ASN A 138 -1.16 5.27 -3.48
N GLN A 139 -2.31 4.95 -2.88
CA GLN A 139 -2.81 3.58 -2.72
C GLN A 139 -3.65 3.08 -3.89
N ILE A 140 -3.87 3.89 -4.91
CA ILE A 140 -4.63 3.52 -6.12
C ILE A 140 -3.75 3.59 -7.35
N THR A 141 -4.18 2.94 -8.43
CA THR A 141 -3.47 3.02 -9.71
C THR A 141 -3.77 4.33 -10.43
N GLU A 142 -2.83 4.80 -11.26
CA GLU A 142 -3.06 5.95 -12.13
C GLU A 142 -4.24 5.72 -13.11
N LYS A 143 -4.44 4.44 -13.53
CA LYS A 143 -5.58 4.05 -14.35
C LYS A 143 -6.92 4.36 -13.66
N ALA A 144 -7.04 4.04 -12.37
CA ALA A 144 -8.25 4.36 -11.58
C ALA A 144 -8.51 5.88 -11.54
N LYS A 145 -7.46 6.68 -11.29
CA LYS A 145 -7.51 8.15 -11.33
C LYS A 145 -7.99 8.64 -12.70
N ASN A 146 -7.42 8.13 -13.79
CA ASN A 146 -7.75 8.56 -15.13
C ASN A 146 -9.19 8.19 -15.54
N VAL A 147 -9.65 6.97 -15.19
CA VAL A 147 -11.05 6.58 -15.41
C VAL A 147 -11.98 7.48 -14.62
N LEU A 148 -11.70 7.75 -13.34
CA LEU A 148 -12.52 8.63 -12.50
C LEU A 148 -12.57 10.06 -13.07
N SER A 149 -11.43 10.64 -13.48
CA SER A 149 -11.36 11.97 -14.10
C SER A 149 -12.27 12.07 -15.34
N SER A 150 -12.35 11.01 -16.15
CA SER A 150 -13.20 11.01 -17.34
C SER A 150 -14.71 10.99 -17.04
N ARG A 151 -15.10 10.78 -15.77
CA ARG A 151 -16.51 10.80 -15.32
C ARG A 151 -16.97 12.15 -14.78
N LEU A 152 -16.07 13.14 -14.68
CA LEU A 152 -16.37 14.48 -14.16
C LEU A 152 -17.02 15.33 -15.26
N ARG A 153 -18.32 15.18 -15.44
CA ARG A 153 -19.10 15.82 -16.52
C ARG A 153 -20.55 16.18 -16.13
N TYR A 154 -20.98 15.87 -14.90
CA TYR A 154 -22.38 16.02 -14.49
C TYR A 154 -22.68 17.43 -14.02
N ARG A 155 -23.70 18.09 -14.60
CA ARG A 155 -24.19 19.44 -14.28
C ARG A 155 -23.12 20.55 -14.29
N LEU A 156 -22.03 20.41 -15.03
CA LEU A 156 -20.98 21.41 -15.07
C LEU A 156 -21.48 22.70 -15.72
N ASP A 157 -22.12 22.59 -16.88
CA ASP A 157 -22.63 23.74 -17.64
C ASP A 157 -23.76 24.46 -16.91
N GLU A 158 -24.57 23.73 -16.14
CA GLU A 158 -25.70 24.29 -15.37
C GLU A 158 -25.23 25.32 -14.34
N TYR A 159 -24.06 25.10 -13.75
CA TYR A 159 -23.49 25.97 -12.72
C TYR A 159 -22.23 26.72 -13.14
N ASN A 160 -21.88 26.66 -14.43
CA ASN A 160 -20.63 27.20 -14.97
C ASN A 160 -19.40 26.71 -14.20
N LEU A 161 -19.36 25.40 -13.92
CA LEU A 161 -18.27 24.72 -13.23
C LEU A 161 -17.33 24.04 -14.23
N ILE A 162 -16.09 23.80 -13.80
CA ILE A 162 -15.16 22.93 -14.49
C ILE A 162 -14.93 21.64 -13.69
N PRO A 163 -14.50 20.54 -14.34
CA PRO A 163 -14.18 19.30 -13.63
C PRO A 163 -13.18 19.55 -12.50
N LYS A 164 -13.41 19.02 -11.31
CA LYS A 164 -12.49 19.15 -10.17
C LYS A 164 -12.15 17.79 -9.58
N LEU A 165 -10.86 17.46 -9.59
CA LEU A 165 -10.31 16.30 -8.91
C LEU A 165 -9.37 16.76 -7.79
N TYR A 166 -9.77 16.54 -6.55
CA TYR A 166 -8.90 16.69 -5.40
C TYR A 166 -8.24 15.35 -5.05
N MET A 167 -6.95 15.36 -4.80
CA MET A 167 -6.18 14.19 -4.38
C MET A 167 -5.37 14.52 -3.14
N SER A 168 -5.34 13.61 -2.19
CA SER A 168 -4.47 13.72 -1.00
C SER A 168 -3.61 12.48 -0.86
N CYS A 169 -2.36 12.65 -0.41
CA CYS A 169 -1.48 11.53 -0.06
C CYS A 169 -0.33 11.98 0.84
N ASN A 170 0.33 11.00 1.47
CA ASN A 170 1.68 11.19 1.99
C ASN A 170 2.70 10.99 0.85
N PRO A 171 3.96 11.47 1.00
CA PRO A 171 5.00 11.19 0.02
C PRO A 171 5.08 9.71 -0.30
N ALA A 172 5.01 9.38 -1.58
CA ALA A 172 5.05 8.02 -2.09
C ALA A 172 5.67 8.01 -3.48
N LYS A 173 6.44 6.97 -3.81
CA LYS A 173 6.95 6.76 -5.18
C LYS A 173 5.80 6.30 -6.09
N GLY A 174 6.00 6.25 -7.38
CA GLY A 174 4.96 5.93 -8.36
C GLY A 174 4.36 7.16 -9.04
N TRP A 175 3.11 7.07 -9.48
CA TRP A 175 2.50 8.12 -10.31
C TRP A 175 2.30 9.47 -9.58
N VAL A 176 2.02 9.46 -8.28
CA VAL A 176 1.91 10.69 -7.48
C VAL A 176 3.26 11.41 -7.34
N TYR A 177 4.37 10.66 -7.31
CA TYR A 177 5.71 11.21 -7.33
C TYR A 177 6.02 11.96 -8.63
N ASN A 178 5.48 11.49 -9.76
CA ASN A 178 5.65 12.19 -11.04
C ASN A 178 5.04 13.59 -11.00
N ILE A 179 3.89 13.78 -10.33
CA ILE A 179 3.28 15.11 -10.15
C ILE A 179 4.19 16.00 -9.31
N TYR A 180 4.71 15.50 -8.18
CA TYR A 180 5.68 16.23 -7.37
C TYR A 180 6.94 16.62 -8.16
N LYS A 181 7.52 15.66 -8.90
CA LYS A 181 8.71 15.87 -9.71
C LYS A 181 8.48 16.93 -10.80
N GLN A 182 7.37 16.86 -11.51
CA GLN A 182 7.01 17.85 -12.52
C GLN A 182 6.79 19.24 -11.92
N ASP A 183 6.22 19.35 -10.71
CA ASP A 183 6.09 20.63 -10.01
C ASP A 183 7.46 21.20 -9.65
N ARG A 184 8.34 20.37 -9.06
CA ARG A 184 9.73 20.73 -8.71
C ARG A 184 10.51 21.21 -9.94
N ASP A 185 10.35 20.51 -11.08
CA ASP A 185 11.07 20.78 -12.32
C ASP A 185 10.38 21.87 -13.18
N ASN A 186 9.28 22.49 -12.68
CA ASN A 186 8.47 23.51 -13.37
C ASN A 186 7.90 23.03 -14.73
N THR A 187 7.57 21.74 -14.83
CA THR A 187 6.99 21.11 -16.04
C THR A 187 5.56 20.62 -15.82
N LEU A 188 4.99 20.86 -14.63
CA LEU A 188 3.63 20.46 -14.32
C LEU A 188 2.62 21.20 -15.21
N PRO A 189 1.64 20.51 -15.81
CA PRO A 189 0.62 21.15 -16.63
C PRO A 189 -0.15 22.22 -15.86
N ASN A 190 -0.50 23.33 -16.53
CA ASN A 190 -1.15 24.48 -15.89
C ASN A 190 -2.46 24.13 -15.16
N HIS A 191 -3.19 23.12 -15.62
CA HIS A 191 -4.45 22.67 -15.04
C HIS A 191 -4.26 21.74 -13.81
N THR A 192 -3.03 21.33 -13.51
CA THR A 192 -2.68 20.52 -12.34
C THR A 192 -1.88 21.37 -11.37
N LYS A 193 -2.19 21.26 -10.06
CA LYS A 193 -1.45 21.96 -8.99
C LYS A 193 -1.02 20.98 -7.94
N PHE A 194 0.22 21.16 -7.48
CA PHE A 194 0.76 20.46 -6.31
C PHE A 194 0.93 21.41 -5.14
N ILE A 195 0.55 20.96 -3.95
CA ILE A 195 0.76 21.72 -2.71
C ILE A 195 1.29 20.77 -1.65
N GLN A 196 2.49 21.05 -1.18
CA GLN A 196 3.11 20.30 -0.10
C GLN A 196 2.63 20.83 1.25
N ALA A 197 2.01 19.95 2.06
CA ALA A 197 1.64 20.19 3.44
C ALA A 197 2.63 19.51 4.40
N LEU A 198 3.02 20.21 5.44
CA LEU A 198 3.89 19.71 6.50
C LEU A 198 3.13 19.65 7.83
N VAL A 199 3.67 18.91 8.81
CA VAL A 199 3.11 18.88 10.17
C VAL A 199 3.06 20.29 10.76
N SER A 200 4.12 21.07 10.56
CA SER A 200 4.25 22.45 11.04
C SER A 200 3.26 23.44 10.43
N ASP A 201 2.65 23.12 9.29
CA ASP A 201 1.62 23.96 8.68
C ASP A 201 0.27 23.87 9.41
N ASN A 202 0.08 22.85 10.25
CA ASN A 202 -1.19 22.59 10.93
C ASN A 202 -1.13 22.95 12.43
N LYS A 203 -1.60 24.15 12.76
CA LYS A 203 -1.67 24.65 14.15
C LYS A 203 -2.61 23.84 15.08
N HIS A 204 -3.47 22.99 14.53
CA HIS A 204 -4.45 22.20 15.28
C HIS A 204 -3.92 20.83 15.72
N ILE A 205 -2.70 20.50 15.34
CA ILE A 205 -2.10 19.21 15.68
C ILE A 205 -1.54 19.24 17.10
N SER A 206 -1.72 18.14 17.83
CA SER A 206 -1.13 17.99 19.16
C SER A 206 0.40 17.84 19.07
N LYS A 207 1.14 18.48 19.97
CA LYS A 207 2.59 18.28 20.13
C LYS A 207 2.94 16.81 20.36
N HIS A 208 2.10 16.07 21.09
CA HIS A 208 2.28 14.63 21.30
C HIS A 208 2.24 13.82 20.00
N TYR A 209 1.51 14.26 18.98
CA TYR A 209 1.49 13.59 17.69
C TYR A 209 2.84 13.72 16.98
N GLU A 210 3.44 14.89 16.99
CA GLU A 210 4.78 15.11 16.42
C GLU A 210 5.83 14.27 17.17
N GLU A 211 5.78 14.20 18.50
CA GLU A 211 6.62 13.33 19.32
C GLU A 211 6.48 11.84 18.95
N GLN A 212 5.28 11.37 18.61
CA GLN A 212 5.08 10.00 18.15
C GLN A 212 5.72 9.78 16.77
N LEU A 213 5.60 10.73 15.85
CA LEU A 213 6.28 10.65 14.54
C LEU A 213 7.80 10.61 14.67
N GLN A 214 8.36 11.28 15.68
CA GLN A 214 9.82 11.25 15.98
C GLN A 214 10.34 9.87 16.40
N LYS A 215 9.46 8.95 16.82
CA LYS A 215 9.85 7.59 17.24
C LYS A 215 9.87 6.59 16.09
N LEU A 216 9.42 6.98 14.90
CA LEU A 216 9.41 6.13 13.71
C LEU A 216 10.85 5.89 13.20
N ASP A 217 11.00 4.89 12.32
CA ASP A 217 12.25 4.71 11.55
C ASP A 217 12.54 5.93 10.66
N GLU A 218 13.77 6.05 10.15
CA GLU A 218 14.20 7.24 9.41
C GLU A 218 13.45 7.45 8.09
N ILE A 219 13.07 6.40 7.38
CA ILE A 219 12.29 6.49 6.14
C ILE A 219 10.89 7.00 6.45
N SER A 220 10.23 6.41 7.44
CA SER A 220 8.91 6.86 7.91
C SER A 220 8.93 8.29 8.42
N LYS A 221 10.00 8.72 9.14
CA LYS A 221 10.19 10.12 9.54
C LYS A 221 10.34 11.04 8.33
N ALA A 222 11.16 10.66 7.34
CA ALA A 222 11.31 11.43 6.12
C ALA A 222 9.95 11.68 5.46
N ARG A 223 9.16 10.63 5.29
CA ARG A 223 7.84 10.70 4.66
C ARG A 223 6.80 11.42 5.51
N LEU A 224 6.58 10.94 6.73
CA LEU A 224 5.39 11.30 7.52
C LEU A 224 5.62 12.55 8.38
N LEU A 225 6.86 12.81 8.82
CA LEU A 225 7.19 13.99 9.61
C LEU A 225 7.73 15.13 8.74
N ARG A 226 8.74 14.85 7.92
CA ARG A 226 9.38 15.87 7.10
C ARG A 226 8.67 16.13 5.76
N GLY A 227 7.75 15.25 5.35
CA GLY A 227 7.05 15.36 4.07
C GLY A 227 8.01 15.25 2.88
N ASP A 228 9.12 14.54 3.05
CA ASP A 228 10.17 14.39 2.05
C ASP A 228 9.71 13.41 0.95
N TRP A 229 9.75 13.86 -0.30
CA TRP A 229 9.41 13.07 -1.47
C TRP A 229 10.61 12.34 -2.07
N GLU A 230 11.82 12.75 -1.70
CA GLU A 230 13.07 12.12 -2.15
C GLU A 230 13.58 11.05 -1.18
N TYR A 231 12.74 10.69 -0.19
CA TYR A 231 13.09 9.61 0.73
C TYR A 231 13.48 8.35 -0.05
N ASP A 232 14.46 7.62 0.47
CA ASP A 232 14.94 6.34 -0.07
C ASP A 232 15.37 6.38 -1.56
N ASP A 233 16.18 7.36 -1.92
CA ASP A 233 16.76 7.51 -3.27
C ASP A 233 18.11 6.78 -3.39
N SER A 234 18.32 5.73 -2.57
CA SER A 234 19.56 4.97 -2.64
C SER A 234 19.52 3.99 -3.81
N ASN A 235 20.54 4.05 -4.68
CA ASN A 235 20.71 3.16 -5.83
C ASN A 235 20.79 1.67 -5.45
N ASP A 236 20.91 1.34 -4.17
CA ASP A 236 20.97 -0.01 -3.63
C ASP A 236 19.62 -0.61 -3.27
N THR A 237 18.53 0.18 -3.27
CA THR A 237 17.17 -0.30 -2.97
C THR A 237 16.72 -1.33 -4.00
N LEU A 238 16.30 -2.50 -3.53
CA LEU A 238 15.80 -3.59 -4.37
C LEU A 238 14.26 -3.67 -4.34
N ILE A 239 13.65 -3.42 -3.18
CA ILE A 239 12.19 -3.44 -2.99
C ILE A 239 11.74 -2.04 -2.61
N GLU A 240 10.81 -1.48 -3.39
CA GLU A 240 10.24 -0.16 -3.13
C GLU A 240 9.41 -0.17 -1.84
N TYR A 241 9.64 0.81 -0.96
CA TYR A 241 8.94 0.88 0.33
C TYR A 241 7.41 0.87 0.18
N ASP A 242 6.88 1.63 -0.76
CA ASP A 242 5.43 1.68 -0.98
C ASP A 242 4.88 0.33 -1.47
N ALA A 243 5.65 -0.42 -2.24
CA ALA A 243 5.28 -1.77 -2.66
C ALA A 243 5.26 -2.75 -1.48
N ILE A 244 6.20 -2.60 -0.52
CA ILE A 244 6.19 -3.37 0.74
C ILE A 244 4.91 -3.07 1.54
N ILE A 245 4.54 -1.80 1.69
CA ILE A 245 3.33 -1.41 2.43
C ILE A 245 2.07 -1.91 1.73
N ASN A 246 1.99 -1.76 0.40
CA ASN A 246 0.84 -2.18 -0.39
C ASN A 246 0.63 -3.70 -0.38
N MET A 247 1.69 -4.50 -0.18
CA MET A 247 1.63 -5.95 -0.06
C MET A 247 0.61 -6.43 1.00
N PHE A 248 0.39 -5.66 2.08
CA PHE A 248 -0.57 -5.99 3.13
C PHE A 248 -2.03 -5.65 2.79
N SER A 249 -2.26 -4.96 1.70
CA SER A 249 -3.60 -4.62 1.17
C SER A 249 -3.87 -5.21 -0.21
N ASN A 250 -2.86 -5.74 -0.89
CA ASN A 250 -3.02 -6.37 -2.19
C ASN A 250 -3.98 -7.57 -2.10
N ILE A 251 -4.84 -7.69 -3.12
CA ILE A 251 -5.62 -8.90 -3.38
C ILE A 251 -5.01 -9.51 -4.64
N VAL A 252 -4.53 -10.73 -4.49
CA VAL A 252 -3.90 -11.48 -5.58
C VAL A 252 -4.71 -12.74 -5.86
N ASP A 253 -4.60 -13.24 -7.08
CA ASP A 253 -5.31 -14.45 -7.49
C ASP A 253 -4.89 -15.64 -6.62
N THR A 254 -5.86 -16.45 -6.26
CA THR A 254 -5.64 -17.74 -5.61
C THR A 254 -5.11 -18.77 -6.60
N GLY A 255 -4.43 -19.79 -6.11
CA GLY A 255 -3.83 -20.80 -6.98
C GLY A 255 -3.36 -22.03 -6.20
N GLU A 256 -2.30 -22.64 -6.67
CA GLU A 256 -1.70 -23.78 -6.00
C GLU A 256 -1.22 -23.43 -4.60
N LYS A 257 -1.37 -24.34 -3.65
CA LYS A 257 -1.07 -24.12 -2.23
C LYS A 257 0.36 -24.53 -1.90
N TYR A 258 1.03 -23.72 -1.07
CA TYR A 258 2.42 -23.94 -0.65
C TYR A 258 2.61 -23.69 0.85
N ILE A 259 3.66 -24.27 1.41
CA ILE A 259 4.13 -23.95 2.75
C ILE A 259 5.63 -23.64 2.66
N THR A 260 6.03 -22.52 3.26
CA THR A 260 7.45 -22.15 3.41
C THR A 260 7.77 -21.96 4.90
N ALA A 261 8.93 -22.39 5.35
CA ALA A 261 9.30 -22.22 6.74
C ALA A 261 10.79 -21.94 6.91
N ASP A 262 11.11 -20.83 7.57
CA ASP A 262 12.43 -20.58 8.15
C ASP A 262 12.44 -21.13 9.58
N ILE A 263 13.33 -22.11 9.85
CA ILE A 263 13.30 -22.88 11.08
C ILE A 263 14.50 -22.50 11.96
N ALA A 264 14.24 -21.84 13.06
CA ALA A 264 15.23 -21.49 14.07
C ALA A 264 15.42 -22.59 15.12
N ARG A 265 16.65 -22.73 15.63
CA ARG A 265 16.96 -23.58 16.78
C ARG A 265 16.69 -22.84 18.11
N TYR A 266 16.68 -23.58 19.21
CA TYR A 266 16.65 -23.04 20.57
C TYR A 266 17.61 -21.83 20.73
N GLY A 267 17.08 -20.62 20.62
CA GLY A 267 17.85 -19.37 20.64
C GLY A 267 16.95 -18.12 20.66
N LYS A 268 17.51 -17.02 20.20
CA LYS A 268 16.77 -15.75 20.06
C LYS A 268 16.01 -15.65 18.73
N ASP A 269 16.35 -16.47 17.73
CA ASP A 269 15.74 -16.45 16.41
C ASP A 269 14.40 -17.19 16.42
N LYS A 270 13.48 -16.83 15.54
CA LYS A 270 12.10 -17.32 15.50
C LYS A 270 11.85 -18.24 14.33
N THR A 271 11.10 -19.32 14.55
CA THR A 271 10.57 -20.11 13.43
C THR A 271 9.37 -19.41 12.82
N CYS A 272 9.42 -19.16 11.52
CA CYS A 272 8.33 -18.54 10.75
C CYS A 272 7.80 -19.53 9.72
N ILE A 273 6.52 -19.89 9.81
CA ILE A 273 5.82 -20.76 8.85
C ILE A 273 4.77 -19.93 8.12
N LEU A 274 4.83 -19.93 6.79
CA LEU A 274 3.87 -19.22 5.94
C LEU A 274 3.09 -20.23 5.10
N PHE A 275 1.76 -20.15 5.14
CA PHE A 275 0.89 -20.86 4.24
C PHE A 275 0.40 -19.93 3.12
N TRP A 276 0.53 -20.41 1.89
CA TRP A 276 0.25 -19.68 0.68
C TRP A 276 -0.90 -20.29 -0.12
N ASN A 277 -1.69 -19.42 -0.73
CA ASN A 277 -2.64 -19.77 -1.77
C ASN A 277 -2.30 -18.94 -3.02
N GLY A 278 -1.66 -19.56 -4.02
CA GLY A 278 -1.01 -18.84 -5.11
C GLY A 278 0.17 -17.99 -4.62
N LEU A 279 0.07 -16.68 -4.78
CA LEU A 279 1.00 -15.67 -4.28
C LEU A 279 0.46 -14.89 -3.07
N GLN A 280 -0.64 -15.36 -2.48
CA GLN A 280 -1.23 -14.80 -1.26
C GLN A 280 -0.79 -15.59 -0.03
N VAL A 281 -0.11 -14.93 0.92
CA VAL A 281 0.09 -15.46 2.26
C VAL A 281 -1.23 -15.34 3.02
N SER A 282 -1.84 -16.49 3.34
CA SER A 282 -3.16 -16.56 3.99
C SER A 282 -3.07 -16.90 5.47
N LYS A 283 -1.97 -17.55 5.92
CA LYS A 283 -1.75 -17.85 7.34
C LYS A 283 -0.27 -17.68 7.68
N ILE A 284 -0.03 -17.15 8.86
CA ILE A 284 1.29 -16.88 9.40
C ILE A 284 1.35 -17.52 10.78
N ILE A 285 2.37 -18.31 11.03
CA ILE A 285 2.61 -18.94 12.33
C ILE A 285 4.05 -18.63 12.72
N VAL A 286 4.20 -17.96 13.84
CA VAL A 286 5.50 -17.65 14.44
C VAL A 286 5.63 -18.46 15.73
N LEU A 287 6.69 -19.24 15.85
CA LEU A 287 6.96 -20.07 17.02
C LEU A 287 8.23 -19.54 17.72
N ASP A 288 8.09 -19.28 19.01
CA ASP A 288 9.21 -18.98 19.89
C ASP A 288 9.69 -20.29 20.53
N ARG A 289 10.98 -20.62 20.41
CA ARG A 289 11.61 -21.79 21.08
C ARG A 289 10.84 -23.10 20.90
N SER A 290 10.75 -23.58 19.69
CA SER A 290 10.12 -24.86 19.36
C SER A 290 11.14 -25.93 19.02
N SER A 291 10.82 -27.20 19.34
CA SER A 291 11.61 -28.33 18.86
C SER A 291 11.35 -28.57 17.37
N MET A 292 12.30 -29.21 16.68
CA MET A 292 12.11 -29.58 15.27
C MET A 292 10.88 -30.49 15.07
N VAL A 293 10.58 -31.33 16.05
CA VAL A 293 9.43 -32.23 16.01
C VAL A 293 8.13 -31.42 16.11
N ASP A 294 8.07 -30.40 16.96
CA ASP A 294 6.90 -29.52 17.09
C ASP A 294 6.66 -28.75 15.80
N VAL A 295 7.72 -28.20 15.22
CA VAL A 295 7.66 -27.49 13.94
C VAL A 295 7.16 -28.42 12.82
N ALA A 296 7.74 -29.63 12.73
CA ALA A 296 7.34 -30.60 11.72
C ALA A 296 5.87 -31.06 11.91
N ASN A 297 5.43 -31.25 13.15
CA ASN A 297 4.03 -31.59 13.47
C ASN A 297 3.08 -30.43 13.09
N LYS A 298 3.49 -29.20 13.36
CA LYS A 298 2.70 -28.02 12.96
C LYS A 298 2.58 -27.87 11.45
N ILE A 299 3.65 -28.08 10.73
CA ILE A 299 3.63 -28.09 9.24
C ILE A 299 2.73 -29.22 8.72
N LYS A 300 2.81 -30.46 9.31
CA LYS A 300 1.94 -31.57 8.94
C LYS A 300 0.45 -31.26 9.18
N GLU A 301 0.13 -30.65 10.33
CA GLU A 301 -1.25 -30.21 10.63
C GLU A 301 -1.78 -29.28 9.54
N ILE A 302 -1.00 -28.26 9.14
CA ILE A 302 -1.39 -27.33 8.09
C ILE A 302 -1.50 -28.06 6.75
N GLN A 303 -0.52 -28.87 6.41
CA GLN A 303 -0.46 -29.66 5.18
C GLN A 303 -1.72 -30.51 4.99
N GLN A 304 -2.13 -31.25 6.01
CA GLN A 304 -3.31 -32.10 6.00
C GLN A 304 -4.60 -31.29 5.89
N ARG A 305 -4.74 -30.27 6.75
CA ARG A 305 -5.95 -29.44 6.80
C ARG A 305 -6.17 -28.67 5.49
N GLU A 306 -5.12 -28.16 4.90
CA GLU A 306 -5.20 -27.32 3.69
C GLU A 306 -5.02 -28.13 2.39
N GLY A 307 -4.64 -29.41 2.47
CA GLY A 307 -4.41 -30.27 1.31
C GLY A 307 -3.17 -29.87 0.49
N VAL A 308 -2.08 -29.47 1.13
CA VAL A 308 -0.83 -29.06 0.45
C VAL A 308 -0.05 -30.29 0.01
N ARG A 309 0.41 -30.33 -1.23
CA ARG A 309 1.28 -31.41 -1.72
C ARG A 309 2.64 -31.33 -1.04
N LEU A 310 3.26 -32.47 -0.71
CA LEU A 310 4.60 -32.49 -0.10
C LEU A 310 5.67 -31.83 -0.98
N SER A 311 5.53 -31.92 -2.31
CA SER A 311 6.40 -31.22 -3.27
C SER A 311 6.35 -29.69 -3.17
N ASN A 312 5.28 -29.15 -2.58
CA ASN A 312 5.03 -27.73 -2.42
C ASN A 312 5.37 -27.22 -1.01
N ILE A 313 6.04 -28.03 -0.22
CA ILE A 313 6.57 -27.65 1.08
C ILE A 313 8.06 -27.48 0.95
N ILE A 314 8.57 -26.32 1.36
CA ILE A 314 10.00 -26.01 1.38
C ILE A 314 10.38 -25.41 2.72
N VAL A 315 11.45 -25.91 3.29
CA VAL A 315 11.99 -25.48 4.58
C VAL A 315 13.46 -25.11 4.44
N ASP A 316 13.95 -24.16 5.25
CA ASP A 316 15.39 -23.87 5.29
C ASP A 316 16.15 -25.13 5.69
N GLU A 317 17.15 -25.53 4.88
CA GLU A 317 17.99 -26.73 5.11
C GLU A 317 19.32 -26.36 5.78
N ASP A 318 19.72 -25.08 5.74
CA ASP A 318 20.97 -24.64 6.33
C ASP A 318 20.88 -24.70 7.86
N GLY A 319 21.79 -25.42 8.48
CA GLY A 319 21.84 -25.59 9.93
C GLY A 319 20.87 -26.64 10.47
N VAL A 320 19.85 -26.24 11.19
CA VAL A 320 18.92 -27.16 11.89
C VAL A 320 17.71 -27.59 11.07
N GLY A 321 17.34 -26.86 10.05
CA GLY A 321 16.18 -27.17 9.21
C GLY A 321 16.28 -28.52 8.48
N GLY A 322 17.49 -29.06 8.30
CA GLY A 322 17.72 -30.40 7.75
C GLY A 322 16.96 -31.51 8.49
N GLY A 323 16.89 -31.47 9.81
CA GLY A 323 16.13 -32.45 10.60
C GLY A 323 14.61 -32.36 10.37
N ALA A 324 14.06 -31.17 10.22
CA ALA A 324 12.63 -30.99 9.90
C ALA A 324 12.32 -31.46 8.47
N LYS A 325 13.17 -31.18 7.52
CA LYS A 325 13.08 -31.69 6.13
C LYS A 325 12.97 -33.22 6.10
N ASP A 326 13.84 -33.93 6.86
CA ASP A 326 13.85 -35.39 6.89
C ASP A 326 12.55 -35.95 7.49
N ILE A 327 12.05 -35.36 8.59
CA ILE A 327 10.79 -35.74 9.22
C ILE A 327 9.60 -35.52 8.27
N LEU A 328 9.60 -34.42 7.53
CA LEU A 328 8.53 -34.03 6.62
C LEU A 328 8.61 -34.69 5.25
N ARG A 329 9.78 -35.18 4.85
CA ARG A 329 10.12 -35.64 3.49
C ARG A 329 9.76 -34.62 2.44
N CYS A 330 10.04 -33.35 2.73
CA CYS A 330 9.74 -32.22 1.88
C CYS A 330 11.01 -31.66 1.21
N LYS A 331 10.89 -30.54 0.50
CA LYS A 331 12.03 -29.88 -0.14
C LYS A 331 12.83 -29.06 0.88
N GLY A 332 14.16 -29.13 0.78
CA GLY A 332 15.07 -28.26 1.52
C GLY A 332 15.55 -27.09 0.66
N PHE A 333 15.68 -25.93 1.27
CA PHE A 333 16.25 -24.73 0.66
C PHE A 333 17.66 -24.52 1.19
N VAL A 334 18.66 -24.58 0.30
CA VAL A 334 20.06 -24.33 0.64
C VAL A 334 20.45 -22.95 0.12
N ASN A 335 20.64 -22.00 1.03
CA ASN A 335 20.85 -20.57 0.71
C ASN A 335 22.00 -20.33 -0.26
N ASN A 336 23.12 -21.02 -0.07
CA ASN A 336 24.35 -20.86 -0.87
C ASN A 336 24.43 -21.75 -2.11
N SER A 337 23.34 -22.45 -2.46
CA SER A 337 23.31 -23.21 -3.73
C SER A 337 23.53 -22.28 -4.92
N LYS A 338 24.00 -22.84 -6.03
CA LYS A 338 24.14 -22.07 -7.28
C LYS A 338 22.78 -21.57 -7.77
N ALA A 339 22.78 -20.38 -8.37
CA ALA A 339 21.61 -19.85 -9.05
C ALA A 339 21.06 -20.83 -10.09
N VAL A 340 19.75 -20.97 -10.17
CA VAL A 340 19.07 -21.85 -11.12
C VAL A 340 19.28 -21.31 -12.55
N ARG A 341 19.46 -22.24 -13.52
CA ARG A 341 19.63 -21.91 -14.95
C ARG A 341 20.91 -21.13 -15.28
N GLY A 342 21.88 -21.08 -14.37
CA GLY A 342 23.11 -20.35 -14.62
C GLY A 342 22.98 -18.84 -14.72
N GLU A 343 21.86 -18.28 -14.20
CA GLU A 343 21.65 -16.82 -14.16
C GLU A 343 22.70 -16.12 -13.29
N ASN A 344 22.96 -14.84 -13.59
CA ASN A 344 24.07 -14.07 -13.01
C ASN A 344 23.81 -13.57 -11.57
N TYR A 345 23.44 -14.49 -10.68
CA TYR A 345 23.30 -14.21 -9.25
C TYR A 345 24.39 -14.91 -8.43
N GLN A 346 24.74 -14.31 -7.28
CA GLN A 346 25.75 -14.85 -6.39
C GLN A 346 25.38 -16.27 -5.91
N ASN A 347 24.14 -16.49 -5.53
CA ASN A 347 23.59 -17.76 -5.05
C ASN A 347 22.07 -17.81 -5.23
N LEU A 348 21.47 -18.95 -4.87
CA LEU A 348 20.03 -19.19 -4.97
C LEU A 348 19.21 -18.22 -4.10
N LYS A 349 19.67 -17.90 -2.87
CA LYS A 349 19.03 -16.93 -1.98
C LYS A 349 18.90 -15.57 -2.67
N THR A 350 19.98 -15.08 -3.24
CA THR A 350 19.99 -13.80 -3.98
C THR A 350 18.99 -13.83 -5.15
N GLN A 351 19.02 -14.89 -5.96
CA GLN A 351 18.09 -15.05 -7.09
C GLN A 351 16.64 -15.01 -6.63
N CYS A 352 16.28 -15.70 -5.54
CA CYS A 352 14.95 -15.71 -4.97
C CYS A 352 14.55 -14.32 -4.43
N TYR A 353 15.45 -13.58 -3.78
CA TYR A 353 15.15 -12.21 -3.33
C TYR A 353 14.93 -11.24 -4.49
N TYR A 354 15.69 -11.33 -5.58
CA TYR A 354 15.42 -10.54 -6.78
C TYR A 354 14.07 -10.86 -7.40
N LYS A 355 13.68 -12.15 -7.41
CA LYS A 355 12.36 -12.58 -7.88
C LYS A 355 11.24 -12.08 -6.96
N LEU A 356 11.45 -12.14 -5.64
CA LEU A 356 10.52 -11.61 -4.65
C LEU A 356 10.32 -10.10 -4.83
N ALA A 357 11.42 -9.37 -4.98
CA ALA A 357 11.40 -7.92 -5.20
C ALA A 357 10.62 -7.54 -6.47
N ASP A 358 10.86 -8.24 -7.58
CA ASP A 358 10.12 -8.03 -8.83
C ASP A 358 8.60 -8.21 -8.64
N LEU A 359 8.20 -9.27 -7.92
CA LEU A 359 6.78 -9.56 -7.68
C LEU A 359 6.13 -8.59 -6.68
N ILE A 360 6.86 -8.16 -5.63
CA ILE A 360 6.37 -7.15 -4.67
C ILE A 360 6.20 -5.81 -5.39
N ASN A 361 7.21 -5.34 -6.12
CA ASN A 361 7.18 -4.06 -6.84
C ASN A 361 6.07 -4.03 -7.91
N LYS A 362 5.71 -5.18 -8.47
CA LYS A 362 4.57 -5.33 -9.41
C LYS A 362 3.21 -5.51 -8.71
N GLY A 363 3.15 -5.46 -7.37
CA GLY A 363 1.92 -5.64 -6.60
C GLY A 363 1.34 -7.06 -6.68
N ARG A 364 2.16 -8.08 -7.02
CA ARG A 364 1.71 -9.46 -7.22
C ARG A 364 1.80 -10.35 -5.98
N ILE A 365 2.33 -9.85 -4.88
CA ILE A 365 2.37 -10.52 -3.58
C ILE A 365 1.33 -9.90 -2.66
N GLY A 366 0.58 -10.75 -1.97
CA GLY A 366 -0.35 -10.35 -0.91
C GLY A 366 -0.02 -11.02 0.42
N VAL A 367 -0.16 -10.29 1.53
CA VAL A 367 0.04 -10.83 2.88
C VAL A 367 -1.14 -10.43 3.77
N SER A 368 -1.97 -11.40 4.12
CA SER A 368 -3.10 -11.18 5.04
C SER A 368 -2.65 -11.37 6.48
N THR A 369 -2.63 -10.29 7.25
CA THR A 369 -2.33 -10.34 8.68
C THR A 369 -2.99 -9.20 9.44
N ASN A 370 -3.45 -9.51 10.67
CA ASN A 370 -3.89 -8.54 11.67
C ASN A 370 -2.82 -8.33 12.75
N ASP A 371 -1.72 -9.08 12.71
CA ASP A 371 -0.61 -8.94 13.65
C ASP A 371 0.25 -7.75 13.26
N ILE A 372 0.07 -6.64 13.99
CA ILE A 372 0.81 -5.39 13.78
C ILE A 372 2.31 -5.60 13.96
N LYS A 373 2.71 -6.38 14.97
CA LYS A 373 4.13 -6.63 15.25
C LYS A 373 4.81 -7.43 14.14
N PHE A 374 4.14 -8.46 13.63
CA PHE A 374 4.64 -9.20 12.48
C PHE A 374 4.81 -8.29 11.25
N LYS A 375 3.80 -7.44 11.00
CA LYS A 375 3.84 -6.48 9.88
C LYS A 375 5.03 -5.54 9.97
N GLU A 376 5.24 -4.91 11.14
CA GLU A 376 6.36 -3.98 11.36
C GLU A 376 7.71 -4.66 11.17
N LEU A 377 7.87 -5.86 11.72
CA LEU A 377 9.12 -6.61 11.63
C LEU A 377 9.41 -7.08 10.20
N LEU A 378 8.40 -7.53 9.45
CA LEU A 378 8.56 -7.92 8.05
C LEU A 378 8.91 -6.72 7.16
N ILE A 379 8.29 -5.55 7.38
CA ILE A 379 8.63 -4.31 6.68
C ILE A 379 10.12 -3.99 6.89
N GLN A 380 10.56 -3.97 8.16
CA GLN A 380 11.96 -3.69 8.51
C GLN A 380 12.95 -4.66 7.83
N GLU A 381 12.62 -5.95 7.73
CA GLU A 381 13.47 -6.93 7.07
C GLU A 381 13.52 -6.72 5.54
N LEU A 382 12.39 -6.44 4.91
CA LEU A 382 12.32 -6.23 3.46
C LEU A 382 13.01 -4.95 3.01
N GLU A 383 13.02 -3.89 3.84
CA GLU A 383 13.78 -2.67 3.59
C GLU A 383 15.30 -2.91 3.58
N MET A 384 15.77 -3.95 4.29
CA MET A 384 17.19 -4.32 4.30
C MET A 384 17.57 -5.21 3.12
N VAL A 385 16.65 -5.59 2.25
CA VAL A 385 16.97 -6.31 1.00
C VAL A 385 17.54 -5.32 -0.02
N LYS A 386 18.83 -5.03 0.11
CA LYS A 386 19.53 -4.03 -0.69
C LYS A 386 20.55 -4.69 -1.61
N ARG A 387 20.74 -4.11 -2.80
CA ARG A 387 21.77 -4.52 -3.76
C ARG A 387 23.14 -4.22 -3.20
N THR A 388 24.10 -5.06 -3.53
CA THR A 388 25.53 -4.80 -3.25
C THR A 388 26.34 -4.92 -4.53
N ASN A 389 27.53 -4.33 -4.57
CA ASN A 389 28.45 -4.38 -5.72
C ASN A 389 27.85 -3.78 -7.01
N ILE A 390 27.08 -2.70 -6.92
CA ILE A 390 26.34 -2.08 -8.03
C ILE A 390 27.29 -1.65 -9.18
N ASP A 391 28.51 -1.21 -8.85
CA ASP A 391 29.49 -0.66 -9.80
C ASP A 391 30.52 -1.70 -10.28
N LYS A 392 30.32 -3.00 -10.04
CA LYS A 392 31.26 -4.05 -10.42
C LYS A 392 30.64 -4.98 -11.45
N ASP A 393 31.44 -5.37 -12.45
CA ASP A 393 31.15 -6.46 -13.39
C ASP A 393 31.14 -7.82 -12.65
N SER A 394 30.33 -7.91 -11.60
CA SER A 394 30.24 -9.07 -10.71
C SER A 394 28.81 -9.60 -10.69
N LYS A 395 28.65 -10.82 -10.16
CA LYS A 395 27.33 -11.41 -9.96
C LYS A 395 26.45 -10.51 -9.09
N LEU A 396 25.17 -10.40 -9.45
CA LEU A 396 24.18 -9.70 -8.66
C LEU A 396 24.14 -10.29 -7.23
N SER A 397 24.20 -9.42 -6.24
CA SER A 397 24.27 -9.77 -4.83
C SER A 397 23.40 -8.84 -3.97
N ILE A 398 23.08 -9.30 -2.76
CA ILE A 398 22.33 -8.54 -1.75
C ILE A 398 23.16 -8.46 -0.46
N LEU A 399 22.75 -7.60 0.48
CA LEU A 399 23.36 -7.57 1.80
C LEU A 399 23.35 -8.96 2.44
N SER A 400 24.49 -9.34 3.05
CA SER A 400 24.59 -10.62 3.75
C SER A 400 23.69 -10.66 4.99
N LYS A 401 23.25 -11.89 5.38
CA LYS A 401 22.41 -12.10 6.58
C LYS A 401 23.05 -11.50 7.84
N ASP A 402 24.37 -11.60 7.99
CA ASP A 402 25.10 -11.04 9.14
C ASP A 402 25.02 -9.52 9.16
N LYS A 403 25.22 -8.85 8.03
CA LYS A 403 25.07 -7.39 7.95
C LYS A 403 23.63 -6.94 8.22
N VAL A 404 22.63 -7.66 7.72
CA VAL A 404 21.23 -7.37 8.04
C VAL A 404 20.99 -7.54 9.53
N LYS A 405 21.49 -8.62 10.13
CA LYS A 405 21.38 -8.88 11.58
C LYS A 405 22.03 -7.78 12.43
N ASP A 406 23.20 -7.27 12.00
CA ASP A 406 23.87 -6.16 12.67
C ASP A 406 23.02 -4.86 12.61
N LEU A 407 22.37 -4.60 11.47
CA LEU A 407 21.58 -3.39 11.25
C LEU A 407 20.25 -3.39 12.01
N ILE A 408 19.53 -4.54 12.02
CA ILE A 408 18.20 -4.63 12.65
C ILE A 408 18.19 -5.31 14.02
N GLY A 409 19.37 -5.80 14.49
CA GLY A 409 19.54 -6.42 15.81
C GLY A 409 18.97 -7.83 15.94
N ARG A 410 18.53 -8.49 14.83
CA ARG A 410 17.94 -9.82 14.79
C ARG A 410 18.07 -10.46 13.40
N SER A 411 17.84 -11.78 13.31
CA SER A 411 17.76 -12.48 12.03
C SER A 411 16.53 -12.04 11.21
N PRO A 412 16.63 -12.00 9.86
CA PRO A 412 15.52 -11.68 8.95
C PRO A 412 14.66 -12.93 8.63
N ASP A 413 14.16 -13.60 9.68
CA ASP A 413 13.51 -14.92 9.57
C ASP A 413 12.17 -14.84 8.82
N TYR A 414 11.47 -13.71 8.88
CA TYR A 414 10.17 -13.52 8.22
C TYR A 414 10.33 -13.30 6.71
N SER A 415 11.29 -12.49 6.31
CA SER A 415 11.58 -12.26 4.89
C SER A 415 12.26 -13.47 4.26
N ASP A 416 13.08 -14.23 4.99
CA ASP A 416 13.66 -15.49 4.51
C ASP A 416 12.55 -16.53 4.24
N ALA A 417 11.56 -16.67 5.15
CA ALA A 417 10.38 -17.51 4.92
C ALA A 417 9.55 -17.08 3.71
N LEU A 418 9.40 -15.76 3.49
CA LEU A 418 8.70 -15.20 2.34
C LEU A 418 9.45 -15.48 1.03
N MET A 419 10.75 -15.27 1.03
CA MET A 419 11.64 -15.45 -0.12
C MET A 419 11.67 -16.89 -0.63
N MET A 420 11.65 -17.89 0.24
CA MET A 420 11.72 -19.31 -0.16
C MET A 420 10.57 -19.71 -1.09
N ARG A 421 9.41 -19.06 -1.04
CA ARG A 421 8.30 -19.30 -1.97
C ARG A 421 8.71 -19.07 -3.43
N MET A 422 9.63 -18.14 -3.65
CA MET A 422 10.12 -17.78 -4.98
C MET A 422 10.87 -18.90 -5.68
N TYR A 423 11.36 -19.89 -4.96
CA TYR A 423 11.96 -21.09 -5.53
C TYR A 423 11.05 -21.75 -6.58
N TYR A 424 9.75 -21.79 -6.32
CA TYR A 424 8.77 -22.38 -7.23
C TYR A 424 8.46 -21.48 -8.43
N GLU A 425 8.75 -20.18 -8.34
CA GLU A 425 8.58 -19.22 -9.43
C GLU A 425 9.77 -19.17 -10.40
N LEU A 426 10.94 -19.72 -10.01
CA LEU A 426 12.12 -19.79 -10.88
C LEU A 426 12.00 -20.89 -11.95
N GLY A 427 11.14 -21.90 -11.73
CA GLY A 427 10.99 -23.08 -12.57
C GLY A 427 9.91 -23.01 -13.66
N MET A 428 8.97 -22.08 -13.58
CA MET A 428 7.91 -21.97 -14.58
C MET A 428 8.38 -21.23 -15.84
N SER A 429 8.91 -21.97 -16.81
CA SER A 429 8.87 -21.49 -18.19
C SER A 429 7.41 -21.61 -18.62
N THR A 430 6.80 -20.55 -19.09
CA THR A 430 5.63 -20.59 -19.95
C THR A 430 6.03 -21.28 -21.25
N GLY A 431 6.04 -22.62 -21.23
CA GLY A 431 6.07 -23.40 -22.45
C GLY A 431 4.76 -23.12 -23.18
N LYS A 432 4.82 -22.31 -24.23
CA LYS A 432 3.81 -22.36 -25.28
C LYS A 432 3.91 -23.74 -25.90
N TYR A 433 3.02 -24.65 -25.52
CA TYR A 433 2.73 -25.80 -26.36
C TYR A 433 1.93 -25.27 -27.55
N SER A 434 2.62 -25.03 -28.66
CA SER A 434 1.96 -25.02 -29.97
C SER A 434 1.59 -26.48 -30.26
N VAL A 435 0.31 -26.80 -30.17
CA VAL A 435 -0.24 -28.03 -30.73
C VAL A 435 -0.19 -27.83 -32.24
N ILE A 436 0.55 -28.70 -32.93
CA ILE A 436 0.53 -28.88 -34.37
C ILE A 436 -0.74 -29.63 -34.75
#